data_ec107d9437687a85754e3ccfde64ddf0
#
_entry.id   ec107d9437687a85754e3ccfde64ddf0
#
_cell.length_a   1.000
_cell.length_b   1.000
_cell.length_c   1.000
_cell.angle_alpha   90.00
_cell.angle_beta   90.00
_cell.angle_gamma   90.00
#
_symmetry.space_group_name_H-M   'P 1'
#
loop_
_entity.id
_entity.type
_entity.pdbx_description
1 polymer ?
#
loop_
_entity_poly.entity_id
_entity_poly.type
_entity_poly.pdbx_seq_one_letter_code
_entity_poly.pdbx_strand_id
1 'polypeptide(L)'
;MPEKKTAILLMAHGSRIAEANDAAREIAKMVKEMTGYEIVEVSFRELHLPNIQQGIDTCVAHGAQRILLIPYFLFIGAHVQHDLPEELEEAMQRHPGVEMVLGPHLGVHRKLAEVVVERIAEGLTATGWH
;
A
#
# COMPACT_ATOMS: atom_id res chain seq x y z
N MET A 1 17.92 -14.55 -18.76
CA MET A 1 16.48 -14.81 -18.48
C MET A 1 15.80 -13.51 -18.17
N PRO A 2 14.66 -13.25 -18.79
CA PRO A 2 13.91 -12.04 -18.40
C PRO A 2 13.42 -12.17 -16.97
N GLU A 3 13.48 -11.07 -16.24
CA GLU A 3 12.96 -11.03 -14.89
C GLU A 3 11.43 -11.15 -14.91
N LYS A 4 10.87 -11.72 -13.85
CA LYS A 4 9.43 -11.78 -13.69
C LYS A 4 8.87 -10.38 -13.50
N LYS A 5 7.73 -10.11 -14.13
CA LYS A 5 7.06 -8.82 -13.98
C LYS A 5 6.48 -8.70 -12.58
N THR A 6 6.97 -7.71 -11.85
CA THR A 6 6.62 -7.49 -10.45
C THR A 6 5.61 -6.36 -10.33
N ALA A 7 4.54 -6.59 -9.58
CA ALA A 7 3.61 -5.55 -9.17
C ALA A 7 3.79 -5.23 -7.70
N ILE A 8 3.62 -3.96 -7.38
CA ILE A 8 3.57 -3.48 -6.00
C ILE A 8 2.13 -3.12 -5.70
N LEU A 9 1.56 -3.73 -4.68
CA LEU A 9 0.20 -3.44 -4.26
C LEU A 9 0.23 -2.84 -2.85
N LEU A 10 -0.08 -1.56 -2.76
CA LEU A 10 -0.22 -0.91 -1.46
C LEU A 10 -1.60 -1.25 -0.91
N MET A 11 -1.66 -1.56 0.38
CA MET A 11 -2.93 -1.76 1.06
C MET A 11 -3.11 -0.68 2.12
N ALA A 12 -4.09 0.19 1.91
CA ALA A 12 -4.46 1.22 2.87
C ALA A 12 -5.69 0.76 3.66
N HIS A 13 -6.01 1.47 4.75
CA HIS A 13 -7.18 1.14 5.56
C HIS A 13 -8.49 1.26 4.79
N GLY A 14 -8.62 2.32 4.03
CA GLY A 14 -9.88 2.72 3.44
C GLY A 14 -10.64 3.67 4.36
N SER A 15 -11.41 4.56 3.77
CA SER A 15 -12.18 5.58 4.47
C SER A 15 -13.44 5.91 3.70
N ARG A 16 -14.45 6.39 4.40
CA ARG A 16 -15.64 6.97 3.78
C ARG A 16 -15.37 8.37 3.25
N ILE A 17 -14.25 8.96 3.65
CA ILE A 17 -13.83 10.29 3.19
C ILE A 17 -12.99 10.12 1.93
N ALA A 18 -13.44 10.68 0.80
CA ALA A 18 -12.79 10.52 -0.49
C ALA A 18 -11.33 10.99 -0.47
N GLU A 19 -11.05 12.11 0.17
CA GLU A 19 -9.72 12.70 0.25
C GLU A 19 -8.71 11.76 0.92
N ALA A 20 -9.15 10.98 1.90
CA ALA A 20 -8.29 10.02 2.59
C ALA A 20 -7.87 8.88 1.64
N ASN A 21 -8.79 8.42 0.80
CA ASN A 21 -8.49 7.39 -0.19
C ASN A 21 -7.62 7.93 -1.32
N ASP A 22 -7.86 9.15 -1.74
CA ASP A 22 -7.06 9.83 -2.77
C ASP A 22 -5.63 10.03 -2.30
N ALA A 23 -5.42 10.30 -1.01
CA ALA A 23 -4.08 10.44 -0.44
C ALA A 23 -3.27 9.15 -0.63
N ALA A 24 -3.88 7.98 -0.43
CA ALA A 24 -3.21 6.70 -0.66
C ALA A 24 -2.82 6.53 -2.14
N ARG A 25 -3.69 6.96 -3.05
CA ARG A 25 -3.40 6.92 -4.49
C ARG A 25 -2.25 7.85 -4.88
N GLU A 26 -2.18 9.02 -4.26
CA GLU A 26 -1.07 9.97 -4.47
C GLU A 26 0.26 9.35 -4.05
N ILE A 27 0.29 8.68 -2.89
CA ILE A 27 1.49 7.97 -2.43
C ILE A 27 1.88 6.88 -3.42
N ALA A 28 0.92 6.09 -3.91
CA ALA A 28 1.20 5.04 -4.89
C ALA A 28 1.80 5.61 -6.19
N LYS A 29 1.29 6.74 -6.64
CA LYS A 29 1.80 7.44 -7.82
C LYS A 29 3.26 7.86 -7.61
N MET A 30 3.58 8.42 -6.46
CA MET A 30 4.95 8.79 -6.11
C MET A 30 5.86 7.56 -6.08
N VAL A 31 5.40 6.47 -5.49
CA VAL A 31 6.17 5.21 -5.44
C VAL A 31 6.47 4.71 -6.85
N LYS A 32 5.49 4.75 -7.73
CA LYS A 32 5.68 4.35 -9.13
C LYS A 32 6.75 5.20 -9.82
N GLU A 33 6.69 6.51 -9.64
CA GLU A 33 7.66 7.44 -10.22
C GLU A 33 9.06 7.22 -9.65
N MET A 34 9.17 6.98 -8.34
CA MET A 34 10.45 6.82 -7.67
C MET A 34 11.10 5.47 -7.94
N THR A 35 10.33 4.43 -8.17
CA THR A 35 10.86 3.06 -8.34
C THR A 35 10.95 2.61 -9.79
N GLY A 36 10.11 3.17 -10.66
CA GLY A 36 10.04 2.74 -12.05
C GLY A 36 9.23 1.46 -12.29
N TYR A 37 8.62 0.87 -11.26
CA TYR A 37 7.73 -0.28 -11.47
C TYR A 37 6.55 0.12 -12.35
N GLU A 38 6.22 -0.72 -13.32
CA GLU A 38 5.11 -0.45 -14.23
C GLU A 38 3.75 -0.61 -13.55
N ILE A 39 3.67 -1.54 -12.60
CA ILE A 39 2.42 -1.87 -11.91
C ILE A 39 2.56 -1.49 -10.44
N VAL A 40 1.97 -0.38 -10.06
CA VAL A 40 1.84 0.05 -8.65
C VAL A 40 0.38 0.40 -8.45
N GLU A 41 -0.32 -0.41 -7.65
CA GLU A 41 -1.74 -0.28 -7.42
C GLU A 41 -2.04 -0.08 -5.95
N VAL A 42 -3.25 0.40 -5.64
CA VAL A 42 -3.73 0.57 -4.28
C VAL A 42 -4.96 -0.31 -4.09
N SER A 43 -5.03 -0.94 -2.94
CA SER A 43 -6.24 -1.61 -2.47
C SER A 43 -6.58 -1.08 -1.08
N PHE A 44 -7.81 -1.31 -0.67
CA PHE A 44 -8.30 -0.84 0.63
C PHE A 44 -8.81 -2.03 1.42
N ARG A 45 -8.45 -2.04 2.70
CA ARG A 45 -8.87 -3.13 3.58
C ARG A 45 -10.38 -3.14 3.78
N GLU A 46 -10.98 -1.94 3.87
CA GLU A 46 -12.41 -1.78 4.10
C GLU A 46 -12.89 -0.42 3.62
N LEU A 47 -14.20 -0.20 3.61
CA LEU A 47 -14.88 1.08 3.40
C LEU A 47 -14.71 1.72 2.02
N HIS A 48 -13.87 1.18 1.15
CA HIS A 48 -13.64 1.71 -0.18
C HIS A 48 -13.13 0.61 -1.11
N LEU A 49 -13.36 0.79 -2.40
CA LEU A 49 -12.89 -0.15 -3.44
C LEU A 49 -11.73 0.46 -4.22
N PRO A 50 -10.85 -0.35 -4.79
CA PRO A 50 -10.88 -1.81 -4.78
C PRO A 50 -10.46 -2.42 -3.43
N ASN A 51 -11.03 -3.56 -3.10
CA ASN A 51 -10.58 -4.33 -1.94
C ASN A 51 -9.28 -5.06 -2.31
N ILE A 52 -8.72 -5.83 -1.36
CA ILE A 52 -7.43 -6.50 -1.57
C ILE A 52 -7.50 -7.46 -2.76
N GLN A 53 -8.54 -8.30 -2.82
CA GLN A 53 -8.69 -9.27 -3.90
C GLN A 53 -8.83 -8.59 -5.27
N GLN A 54 -9.60 -7.53 -5.33
CA GLN A 54 -9.76 -6.75 -6.56
C GLN A 54 -8.46 -6.05 -6.99
N GLY A 55 -7.70 -5.54 -6.02
CA GLY A 55 -6.37 -4.96 -6.30
C GLY A 55 -5.41 -5.99 -6.87
N ILE A 56 -5.43 -7.20 -6.32
CA ILE A 56 -4.64 -8.32 -6.84
C ILE A 56 -5.09 -8.67 -8.25
N ASP A 57 -6.39 -8.76 -8.49
CA ASP A 57 -6.93 -9.05 -9.82
C ASP A 57 -6.46 -8.00 -10.85
N THR A 58 -6.44 -6.74 -10.46
CA THR A 58 -5.96 -5.65 -11.33
C THR A 58 -4.47 -5.84 -11.67
N CYS A 59 -3.66 -6.17 -10.68
CA CYS A 59 -2.23 -6.44 -10.90
C CYS A 59 -2.05 -7.60 -11.89
N VAL A 60 -2.78 -8.69 -11.70
CA VAL A 60 -2.72 -9.86 -12.59
C VAL A 60 -3.18 -9.50 -14.00
N ALA A 61 -4.25 -8.72 -14.12
CA ALA A 61 -4.77 -8.27 -15.42
C ALA A 61 -3.73 -7.42 -16.18
N HIS A 62 -2.88 -6.69 -15.47
CA HIS A 62 -1.81 -5.91 -16.07
C HIS A 62 -0.55 -6.72 -16.35
N GLY A 63 -0.58 -8.02 -16.11
CA GLY A 63 0.51 -8.93 -16.46
C GLY A 63 1.47 -9.25 -15.33
N ALA A 64 1.11 -8.97 -14.08
CA ALA A 64 1.98 -9.29 -12.95
C ALA A 64 2.19 -10.81 -12.85
N GLN A 65 3.44 -11.21 -12.73
CA GLN A 65 3.86 -12.60 -12.50
C GLN A 65 4.17 -12.82 -11.02
N ARG A 66 4.42 -11.75 -10.29
CA ARG A 66 4.58 -11.78 -8.84
C ARG A 66 4.10 -10.45 -8.27
N ILE A 67 3.57 -10.50 -7.06
CA ILE A 67 2.98 -9.33 -6.38
C ILE A 67 3.57 -9.23 -4.97
N LEU A 68 4.09 -8.04 -4.66
CA LEU A 68 4.51 -7.71 -3.31
C LEU A 68 3.45 -6.79 -2.70
N LEU A 69 2.78 -7.26 -1.67
CA LEU A 69 1.76 -6.49 -0.93
C LEU A 69 2.44 -5.72 0.19
N ILE A 70 2.31 -4.40 0.17
CA ILE A 70 2.87 -3.52 1.21
C ILE A 70 1.74 -2.91 2.03
N PRO A 71 1.60 -3.28 3.32
CA PRO A 71 0.61 -2.65 4.18
C PRO A 71 1.03 -1.20 4.49
N TYR A 72 0.21 -0.26 4.05
CA TYR A 72 0.46 1.16 4.27
C TYR A 72 -0.10 1.59 5.61
N PHE A 73 0.54 1.11 6.69
CA PHE A 73 0.16 1.36 8.07
C PHE A 73 1.38 1.72 8.90
N LEU A 74 1.20 2.61 9.87
CA LEU A 74 2.27 2.94 10.81
C LEU A 74 2.54 1.76 11.74
N PHE A 75 1.50 1.03 12.11
CA PHE A 75 1.61 -0.19 12.90
C PHE A 75 0.48 -1.13 12.47
N ILE A 76 0.67 -2.42 12.75
CA ILE A 76 -0.32 -3.45 12.41
C ILE A 76 -0.95 -3.97 13.69
N GLY A 77 -2.29 -3.85 13.78
CA GLY A 77 -3.07 -4.43 14.87
C GLY A 77 -3.24 -5.93 14.70
N ALA A 78 -3.70 -6.59 15.77
CA ALA A 78 -3.84 -8.06 15.80
C ALA A 78 -4.75 -8.60 14.69
N HIS A 79 -5.86 -7.91 14.40
CA HIS A 79 -6.79 -8.36 13.36
C HIS A 79 -6.14 -8.37 11.97
N VAL A 80 -5.46 -7.28 11.62
CA VAL A 80 -4.80 -7.16 10.32
C VAL A 80 -3.67 -8.17 10.20
N GLN A 81 -2.89 -8.33 11.26
CA GLN A 81 -1.80 -9.31 11.29
C GLN A 81 -2.30 -10.73 11.04
N HIS A 82 -3.48 -11.07 11.54
CA HIS A 82 -4.10 -12.37 11.34
C HIS A 82 -4.71 -12.50 9.94
N ASP A 83 -5.42 -11.46 9.48
CA ASP A 83 -6.22 -11.53 8.26
C ASP A 83 -5.39 -11.45 6.97
N LEU A 84 -4.29 -10.72 6.96
CA LEU A 84 -3.50 -10.55 5.74
C LEU A 84 -2.93 -11.84 5.16
N PRO A 85 -2.36 -12.76 5.96
CA PRO A 85 -1.90 -14.03 5.41
C PRO A 85 -3.03 -14.84 4.78
N GLU A 86 -4.22 -14.83 5.37
CA GLU A 86 -5.39 -15.53 4.84
C GLU A 86 -5.85 -14.91 3.51
N GLU A 87 -5.88 -13.59 3.43
CA GLU A 87 -6.21 -12.88 2.19
C GLU A 87 -5.25 -13.24 1.07
N LEU A 88 -3.96 -13.31 1.39
CA LEU A 88 -2.94 -13.66 0.42
C LEU A 88 -3.07 -15.12 -0.04
N GLU A 89 -3.35 -16.02 0.90
CA GLU A 89 -3.56 -17.43 0.59
C GLU A 89 -4.76 -17.63 -0.34
N GLU A 90 -5.86 -16.92 -0.07
CA GLU A 90 -7.03 -16.94 -0.95
C GLU A 90 -6.67 -16.46 -2.36
N ALA A 91 -5.92 -15.38 -2.46
CA ALA A 91 -5.48 -14.84 -3.74
C ALA A 91 -4.58 -15.80 -4.49
N MET A 92 -3.69 -16.49 -3.81
CA MET A 92 -2.82 -17.50 -4.42
C MET A 92 -3.62 -18.67 -4.96
N GLN A 93 -4.71 -19.06 -4.32
CA GLN A 93 -5.61 -20.10 -4.82
C GLN A 93 -6.35 -19.64 -6.07
N ARG A 94 -6.72 -18.36 -6.13
CA ARG A 94 -7.41 -17.77 -7.29
C ARG A 94 -6.46 -17.56 -8.47
N HIS A 95 -5.19 -17.37 -8.22
CA HIS A 95 -4.17 -17.10 -9.24
C HIS A 95 -2.95 -18.01 -9.05
N PRO A 96 -3.10 -19.31 -9.29
CA PRO A 96 -2.05 -20.29 -8.93
C PRO A 96 -0.71 -20.11 -9.64
N GLY A 97 -0.69 -19.38 -10.75
CA GLY A 97 0.56 -19.10 -11.48
C GLY A 97 1.29 -17.85 -11.02
N VAL A 98 0.76 -17.12 -10.05
CA VAL A 98 1.31 -15.84 -9.61
C VAL A 98 1.89 -15.98 -8.20
N GLU A 99 3.15 -15.58 -8.04
CA GLU A 99 3.78 -15.55 -6.72
C GLU A 99 3.30 -14.30 -5.96
N MET A 100 3.03 -14.46 -4.68
CA MET A 100 2.55 -13.35 -3.84
C MET A 100 3.26 -13.38 -2.50
N VAL A 101 3.74 -12.24 -2.06
CA VAL A 101 4.47 -12.10 -0.79
C VAL A 101 3.94 -10.89 -0.04
N LEU A 102 3.76 -11.05 1.26
CA LEU A 102 3.44 -9.96 2.15
C LEU A 102 4.75 -9.29 2.59
N GLY A 103 4.91 -8.02 2.24
CA GLY A 103 6.04 -7.23 2.67
C GLY A 103 5.81 -6.58 4.03
N PRO A 104 6.80 -5.86 4.54
CA PRO A 104 6.67 -5.17 5.82
C PRO A 104 5.77 -3.93 5.70
N HIS A 105 5.09 -3.61 6.81
CA HIS A 105 4.38 -2.34 6.94
C HIS A 105 5.39 -1.20 7.22
N LEU A 106 4.93 0.04 7.28
CA LEU A 106 5.81 1.20 7.45
C LEU A 106 6.58 1.16 8.77
N GLY A 107 5.87 0.98 9.87
CA GLY A 107 6.49 0.84 11.18
C GLY A 107 7.26 2.08 11.63
N VAL A 108 8.32 1.85 12.40
CA VAL A 108 9.21 2.90 12.89
C VAL A 108 10.29 3.16 11.85
N HIS A 109 10.34 4.39 11.33
CA HIS A 109 11.33 4.76 10.32
C HIS A 109 11.68 6.25 10.46
N ARG A 110 12.97 6.56 10.34
CA ARG A 110 13.46 7.93 10.45
C ARG A 110 12.79 8.90 9.48
N LYS A 111 12.50 8.45 8.26
CA LYS A 111 11.83 9.29 7.27
C LYS A 111 10.42 9.69 7.68
N LEU A 112 9.72 8.84 8.43
CA LEU A 112 8.42 9.19 8.99
C LEU A 112 8.56 10.23 10.09
N ALA A 113 9.60 10.13 10.92
CA ALA A 113 9.90 11.16 11.94
C ALA A 113 10.21 12.49 11.24
N GLU A 114 10.92 12.48 10.14
CA GLU A 114 11.21 13.68 9.35
C GLU A 114 9.95 14.37 8.84
N VAL A 115 8.95 13.59 8.41
CA VAL A 115 7.64 14.14 8.03
C VAL A 115 6.98 14.84 9.22
N VAL A 116 7.04 14.23 10.41
CA VAL A 116 6.48 14.84 11.62
C VAL A 116 7.18 16.18 11.93
N VAL A 117 8.50 16.22 11.78
CA VAL A 117 9.28 17.46 12.00
C VAL A 117 8.81 18.56 11.03
N GLU A 118 8.59 18.22 9.76
CA GLU A 118 8.07 19.18 8.78
C GLU A 118 6.68 19.70 9.18
N ARG A 119 5.80 18.81 9.64
CA ARG A 119 4.45 19.19 10.08
C ARG A 119 4.50 20.10 11.30
N ILE A 120 5.45 19.86 12.23
CA ILE A 120 5.67 20.74 13.37
C ILE A 120 6.01 22.15 12.89
N ALA A 121 6.95 22.28 11.97
CA ALA A 121 7.34 23.58 11.43
C ALA A 121 6.15 24.30 10.78
N GLU A 122 5.36 23.57 9.97
CA GLU A 122 4.15 24.10 9.33
C GLU A 122 3.13 24.56 10.38
N GLY A 123 2.93 23.76 11.43
CA GLY A 123 1.99 24.09 12.51
C GLY A 123 2.42 25.31 13.29
N LEU A 124 3.70 25.44 13.59
CA LEU A 124 4.24 26.62 14.28
C LEU A 124 4.07 27.88 13.44
N THR A 125 4.33 27.78 12.14
CA THR A 125 4.13 28.90 11.21
C THR A 125 2.66 29.32 11.16
N ALA A 126 1.75 28.35 11.07
CA ALA A 126 0.32 28.62 10.99
C ALA A 126 -0.24 29.27 12.26
N THR A 127 0.32 28.94 13.43
CA THR A 127 -0.12 29.50 14.71
C THR A 127 0.63 30.76 15.12
N GLY A 128 1.74 31.07 14.45
CA GLY A 128 2.62 32.16 14.86
C GLY A 128 3.42 31.87 16.13
N TRP A 129 3.52 30.63 16.54
CA TRP A 129 4.34 30.26 17.71
C TRP A 129 5.82 30.19 17.32
N HIS A 130 6.64 30.54 18.31
CA HIS A 130 8.09 30.55 18.13
C HIS A 130 8.80 29.55 19.02
#